data_274f6e3c47d9a23980defa0013e7db9d
#
_entry.id   274f6e3c47d9a23980defa0013e7db9d
#
_cell.length_a   1.000
_cell.length_b   1.000
_cell.length_c   1.000
_cell.angle_alpha   90.00
_cell.angle_beta   90.00
_cell.angle_gamma   90.00
#
_symmetry.space_group_name_H-M   'P 1'
#
loop_
_entity.id
_entity.type
_entity.pdbx_description
1 polymer ?
#
loop_
_entity_poly.entity_id
_entity_poly.type
_entity_poly.pdbx_seq_one_letter_code
_entity_poly.pdbx_strand_id
1 'polypeptide(L)'
;MLKHILSAVQKHAAAEYPRECCGLIIRSGRSQRYVPCENTAADAGEEFRIAPEAYAEAEDQGEIVAVVHSHPDATSRPSAADVAMCNASGLTWHILSWPEGDLRTIEPVDQVPLLGRAFVHGVQDCWQVCADWYQREWGIEFPHFERADGWWERADGPSLYEQRFEGAGFIRVDRPQRGDMIVMAVGRTAHPNHAGIYLADDPSLPGEDAQHFGAGPFLLHHLYGKPSEIIVFGGPWLDRLRLVLRYRELPNDAGRQSQAENPR
;
A
#
# COMPACT_ATOMS: atom_id res chain seq x y z
N MET A 1 -6.43 20.75 13.99
CA MET A 1 -7.30 20.09 15.03
C MET A 1 -7.89 21.10 15.98
N LEU A 2 -9.17 20.95 16.39
CA LEU A 2 -9.87 21.84 17.35
C LEU A 2 -9.34 21.62 18.78
N LYS A 3 -9.31 22.68 19.61
CA LYS A 3 -8.72 22.62 20.99
C LYS A 3 -9.36 21.55 21.88
N HIS A 4 -10.70 21.39 21.83
CA HIS A 4 -11.39 20.40 22.65
C HIS A 4 -11.09 18.96 22.20
N ILE A 5 -10.88 18.75 20.89
CA ILE A 5 -10.46 17.46 20.33
C ILE A 5 -9.05 17.13 20.80
N LEU A 6 -8.10 18.07 20.67
CA LEU A 6 -6.73 17.88 21.14
C LEU A 6 -6.69 17.52 22.64
N SER A 7 -7.48 18.22 23.46
CA SER A 7 -7.58 17.89 24.90
C SER A 7 -8.12 16.48 25.17
N ALA A 8 -9.08 16.01 24.34
CA ALA A 8 -9.58 14.64 24.46
C ALA A 8 -8.53 13.59 24.05
N VAL A 9 -7.79 13.87 22.96
CA VAL A 9 -6.68 13.01 22.51
C VAL A 9 -5.58 12.92 23.56
N GLN A 10 -5.16 14.06 24.14
CA GLN A 10 -4.14 14.09 25.19
C GLN A 10 -4.55 13.30 26.45
N LYS A 11 -5.82 13.37 26.83
CA LYS A 11 -6.35 12.55 27.94
C LYS A 11 -6.30 11.07 27.63
N HIS A 12 -6.63 10.71 26.39
CA HIS A 12 -6.57 9.32 25.94
C HIS A 12 -5.12 8.81 25.90
N ALA A 13 -4.20 9.60 25.33
CA ALA A 13 -2.78 9.27 25.29
C ALA A 13 -2.19 9.07 26.72
N ALA A 14 -2.57 9.92 27.67
CA ALA A 14 -2.15 9.77 29.06
C ALA A 14 -2.71 8.51 29.73
N ALA A 15 -3.90 8.07 29.35
CA ALA A 15 -4.53 6.87 29.90
C ALA A 15 -3.97 5.57 29.31
N GLU A 16 -3.61 5.58 28.02
CA GLU A 16 -3.07 4.42 27.32
C GLU A 16 -1.55 4.24 27.50
N TYR A 17 -0.82 5.30 27.87
CA TYR A 17 0.64 5.25 28.04
C TYR A 17 1.08 4.07 28.91
N PRO A 18 2.10 3.26 28.50
CA PRO A 18 3.04 3.46 27.40
C PRO A 18 2.59 2.90 26.03
N ARG A 19 1.33 2.56 25.86
CA ARG A 19 0.77 2.11 24.59
C ARG A 19 0.43 3.32 23.72
N GLU A 20 0.42 3.13 22.39
CA GLU A 20 -0.18 4.12 21.48
C GLU A 20 -1.67 4.21 21.73
N CYS A 21 -2.18 5.41 21.96
CA CYS A 21 -3.63 5.65 21.84
C CYS A 21 -3.99 5.80 20.37
N CYS A 22 -5.18 5.36 20.00
CA CYS A 22 -5.73 5.57 18.67
C CYS A 22 -7.21 5.92 18.70
N GLY A 23 -7.71 6.53 17.64
CA GLY A 23 -9.11 6.87 17.53
C GLY A 23 -9.43 7.67 16.28
N LEU A 24 -10.69 8.05 16.15
CA LEU A 24 -11.26 8.66 14.97
C LEU A 24 -11.81 10.06 15.30
N ILE A 25 -11.68 11.00 14.36
CA ILE A 25 -12.43 12.25 14.42
C ILE A 25 -13.62 12.10 13.50
N ILE A 26 -14.81 12.24 14.07
CA ILE A 26 -16.07 12.20 13.32
C ILE A 26 -16.69 13.58 13.23
N ARG A 27 -17.41 13.81 12.13
CA ARG A 27 -18.19 15.01 11.86
C ARG A 27 -19.68 14.67 11.82
N SER A 28 -20.48 15.37 12.63
CA SER A 28 -21.94 15.32 12.58
C SER A 28 -22.48 16.75 12.43
N GLY A 29 -22.99 17.06 11.26
CA GLY A 29 -23.37 18.42 10.89
C GLY A 29 -22.17 19.39 10.92
N ARG A 30 -22.21 20.39 11.80
CA ARG A 30 -21.11 21.36 11.98
C ARG A 30 -20.17 21.03 13.13
N SER A 31 -20.45 19.97 13.87
CA SER A 31 -19.67 19.56 15.03
C SER A 31 -18.69 18.46 14.69
N GLN A 32 -17.51 18.53 15.27
CA GLN A 32 -16.53 17.46 15.23
C GLN A 32 -16.19 17.01 16.64
N ARG A 33 -15.96 15.72 16.83
CA ARG A 33 -15.51 15.15 18.10
C ARG A 33 -14.56 14.00 17.89
N TYR A 34 -13.74 13.74 18.87
CA TYR A 34 -12.87 12.56 18.95
C TYR A 34 -13.65 11.37 19.52
N VAL A 35 -13.48 10.22 18.89
CA VAL A 35 -13.95 8.91 19.35
C VAL A 35 -12.72 8.08 19.67
N PRO A 36 -12.40 7.85 20.93
CA PRO A 36 -11.31 6.98 21.32
C PRO A 36 -11.63 5.54 20.90
N CYS A 37 -10.64 4.82 20.38
CA CYS A 37 -10.75 3.42 19.99
C CYS A 37 -9.72 2.61 20.77
N GLU A 38 -10.04 1.33 21.03
CA GLU A 38 -9.08 0.39 21.59
C GLU A 38 -7.97 0.10 20.58
N ASN A 39 -6.73 0.13 21.03
CA ASN A 39 -5.59 -0.33 20.22
C ASN A 39 -5.48 -1.85 20.32
N THR A 40 -5.86 -2.56 19.24
CA THR A 40 -5.85 -4.03 19.16
C THR A 40 -4.58 -4.59 18.52
N ALA A 41 -3.54 -3.78 18.32
CA ALA A 41 -2.26 -4.23 17.81
C ALA A 41 -1.56 -5.19 18.78
N ALA A 42 -0.78 -6.13 18.22
CA ALA A 42 -0.02 -7.09 19.02
C ALA A 42 1.11 -6.40 19.82
N ASP A 43 1.76 -5.42 19.21
CA ASP A 43 2.76 -4.55 19.84
C ASP A 43 2.21 -3.11 19.92
N ALA A 44 1.32 -2.91 20.87
CA ALA A 44 0.61 -1.65 21.03
C ALA A 44 1.49 -0.47 21.51
N GLY A 45 2.77 -0.70 21.83
CA GLY A 45 3.75 0.36 22.11
C GLY A 45 4.41 0.95 20.87
N GLU A 46 4.44 0.20 19.76
CA GLU A 46 5.14 0.56 18.54
C GLU A 46 4.20 0.73 17.33
N GLU A 47 2.94 0.26 17.46
CA GLU A 47 1.94 0.32 16.40
C GLU A 47 0.52 0.39 16.96
N PHE A 48 -0.42 0.82 16.13
CA PHE A 48 -1.82 0.75 16.49
C PHE A 48 -2.66 0.02 15.43
N ARG A 49 -3.77 -0.54 15.91
CA ARG A 49 -4.80 -1.14 15.07
C ARG A 49 -6.19 -0.82 15.64
N ILE A 50 -7.05 -0.21 14.85
CA ILE A 50 -8.45 -0.02 15.17
C ILE A 50 -9.25 -1.17 14.57
N ALA A 51 -10.06 -1.84 15.38
CA ALA A 51 -10.91 -2.93 14.93
C ALA A 51 -11.96 -2.44 13.91
N PRO A 52 -12.32 -3.24 12.87
CA PRO A 52 -13.35 -2.87 11.90
C PRO A 52 -14.68 -2.50 12.53
N GLU A 53 -15.05 -3.15 13.64
CA GLU A 53 -16.26 -2.88 14.38
C GLU A 53 -16.27 -1.45 14.97
N ALA A 54 -15.12 -0.97 15.46
CA ALA A 54 -14.99 0.39 15.98
C ALA A 54 -15.09 1.45 14.87
N TYR A 55 -14.64 1.13 13.65
CA TYR A 55 -14.88 1.98 12.47
C TYR A 55 -16.37 2.07 12.16
N ALA A 56 -17.07 0.93 12.08
CA ALA A 56 -18.51 0.88 11.79
C ALA A 56 -19.33 1.64 12.86
N GLU A 57 -19.01 1.45 14.14
CA GLU A 57 -19.65 2.18 15.24
C GLU A 57 -19.41 3.69 15.18
N ALA A 58 -18.24 4.13 14.69
CA ALA A 58 -17.95 5.55 14.50
C ALA A 58 -18.69 6.12 13.29
N GLU A 59 -18.80 5.38 12.18
CA GLU A 59 -19.58 5.77 10.99
C GLU A 59 -21.07 5.93 11.29
N ASP A 60 -21.64 5.09 12.14
CA ASP A 60 -23.04 5.22 12.60
C ASP A 60 -23.28 6.52 13.37
N GLN A 61 -22.24 7.15 13.92
CA GLN A 61 -22.32 8.37 14.71
C GLN A 61 -21.97 9.64 13.92
N GLY A 62 -21.40 9.50 12.73
CA GLY A 62 -21.03 10.60 11.85
C GLY A 62 -19.95 10.22 10.84
N GLU A 63 -19.69 11.14 9.93
CA GLU A 63 -18.66 10.97 8.91
C GLU A 63 -17.26 10.94 9.55
N ILE A 64 -16.47 9.91 9.30
CA ILE A 64 -15.07 9.85 9.73
C ILE A 64 -14.27 10.81 8.84
N VAL A 65 -13.60 11.78 9.47
CA VAL A 65 -12.82 12.82 8.76
C VAL A 65 -11.33 12.76 9.05
N ALA A 66 -10.91 12.08 10.12
CA ALA A 66 -9.49 11.90 10.40
C ALA A 66 -9.24 10.69 11.32
N VAL A 67 -8.04 10.15 11.22
CA VAL A 67 -7.46 9.17 12.15
C VAL A 67 -6.50 9.89 13.10
N VAL A 68 -6.43 9.48 14.34
CA VAL A 68 -5.51 10.02 15.35
C VAL A 68 -4.81 8.88 16.05
N HIS A 69 -3.50 9.00 16.26
CA HIS A 69 -2.74 8.12 17.16
C HIS A 69 -1.63 8.88 17.88
N SER A 70 -1.02 8.25 18.87
CA SER A 70 0.10 8.81 19.60
C SER A 70 1.36 7.99 19.42
N HIS A 71 2.51 8.65 19.50
CA HIS A 71 3.84 8.06 19.58
C HIS A 71 4.39 8.24 21.02
N PRO A 72 4.32 7.19 21.88
CA PRO A 72 4.87 7.26 23.22
C PRO A 72 6.40 7.38 23.20
N ASP A 73 6.95 8.30 23.98
CA ASP A 73 8.41 8.56 24.11
C ASP A 73 9.13 8.82 22.79
N ALA A 74 8.39 9.17 21.73
CA ALA A 74 8.88 9.42 20.39
C ALA A 74 8.31 10.73 19.81
N THR A 75 8.93 11.20 18.73
CA THR A 75 8.49 12.43 18.06
C THR A 75 7.20 12.19 17.27
N SER A 76 6.46 13.28 16.98
CA SER A 76 5.28 13.24 16.08
C SER A 76 5.64 13.01 14.60
N ARG A 77 6.90 12.72 14.26
CA ARG A 77 7.32 12.44 12.89
C ARG A 77 6.63 11.17 12.40
N PRO A 78 5.94 11.20 11.24
CA PRO A 78 5.28 10.02 10.71
C PRO A 78 6.31 8.94 10.35
N SER A 79 5.99 7.70 10.67
CA SER A 79 6.67 6.51 10.16
C SER A 79 6.31 6.27 8.68
N ALA A 80 7.00 5.34 8.04
CA ALA A 80 6.63 4.91 6.69
C ALA A 80 5.23 4.26 6.66
N ALA A 81 4.86 3.54 7.73
CA ALA A 81 3.55 2.93 7.88
C ALA A 81 2.45 4.00 8.00
N ASP A 82 2.67 5.05 8.81
CA ASP A 82 1.70 6.15 8.93
C ASP A 82 1.41 6.80 7.59
N VAL A 83 2.46 7.10 6.83
CA VAL A 83 2.30 7.72 5.50
C VAL A 83 1.56 6.78 4.54
N ALA A 84 1.94 5.50 4.50
CA ALA A 84 1.30 4.53 3.62
C ALA A 84 -0.18 4.32 3.98
N MET A 85 -0.49 4.20 5.27
CA MET A 85 -1.86 4.01 5.76
C MET A 85 -2.70 5.28 5.61
N CYS A 86 -2.13 6.47 5.81
CA CYS A 86 -2.81 7.74 5.53
C CYS A 86 -3.25 7.80 4.07
N ASN A 87 -2.33 7.50 3.13
CA ASN A 87 -2.64 7.47 1.71
C ASN A 87 -3.69 6.40 1.37
N ALA A 88 -3.58 5.20 1.95
CA ALA A 88 -4.52 4.11 1.69
C ALA A 88 -5.93 4.38 2.25
N SER A 89 -6.02 5.07 3.39
CA SER A 89 -7.32 5.43 3.99
C SER A 89 -8.01 6.62 3.30
N GLY A 90 -7.25 7.46 2.59
CA GLY A 90 -7.76 8.72 2.04
C GLY A 90 -8.17 9.75 3.11
N LEU A 91 -7.78 9.55 4.36
CA LEU A 91 -8.14 10.41 5.50
C LEU A 91 -6.94 11.22 5.98
N THR A 92 -7.22 12.41 6.54
CA THR A 92 -6.24 13.16 7.32
C THR A 92 -5.79 12.36 8.53
N TRP A 93 -4.49 12.34 8.83
CA TRP A 93 -3.94 11.71 10.03
C TRP A 93 -3.29 12.71 10.96
N HIS A 94 -3.55 12.57 12.26
CA HIS A 94 -2.95 13.38 13.30
C HIS A 94 -2.11 12.50 14.23
N ILE A 95 -0.85 12.85 14.42
CA ILE A 95 0.14 12.11 15.21
C ILE A 95 0.54 12.97 16.40
N LEU A 96 0.26 12.50 17.62
CA LEU A 96 0.61 13.17 18.86
C LEU A 96 1.85 12.53 19.47
N SER A 97 2.94 13.29 19.62
CA SER A 97 4.06 12.91 20.50
C SER A 97 3.61 12.94 21.97
N TRP A 98 3.86 11.90 22.72
CA TRP A 98 3.48 11.86 24.12
C TRP A 98 4.63 11.35 24.98
N PRO A 99 5.03 12.07 26.11
CA PRO A 99 4.27 13.17 26.77
C PRO A 99 4.57 14.58 26.28
N GLU A 100 5.43 14.81 25.27
CA GLU A 100 5.89 16.15 24.83
C GLU A 100 4.74 17.01 24.33
N GLY A 101 3.69 16.41 23.75
CA GLY A 101 2.49 17.09 23.28
C GLY A 101 2.60 17.76 21.92
N ASP A 102 3.69 17.52 21.16
CA ASP A 102 3.81 17.97 19.78
C ASP A 102 2.82 17.22 18.87
N LEU A 103 2.19 17.96 17.96
CA LEU A 103 1.17 17.43 17.06
C LEU A 103 1.55 17.66 15.62
N ARG A 104 1.62 16.60 14.86
CA ARG A 104 1.78 16.63 13.41
C ARG A 104 0.52 16.18 12.70
N THR A 105 0.24 16.80 11.57
CA THR A 105 -0.83 16.40 10.66
C THR A 105 -0.22 15.99 9.32
N ILE A 106 -0.67 14.90 8.76
CA ILE A 106 -0.37 14.46 7.40
C ILE A 106 -1.68 14.29 6.63
N GLU A 107 -1.62 14.62 5.36
CA GLU A 107 -2.75 14.51 4.43
C GLU A 107 -2.44 13.43 3.39
N PRO A 108 -3.44 12.67 2.94
CA PRO A 108 -3.24 11.74 1.85
C PRO A 108 -2.89 12.50 0.56
N VAL A 109 -2.06 11.90 -0.27
CA VAL A 109 -1.75 12.43 -1.60
C VAL A 109 -2.71 11.83 -2.63
N ASP A 110 -3.07 12.61 -3.64
CA ASP A 110 -3.99 12.14 -4.69
C ASP A 110 -3.45 10.92 -5.44
N GLN A 111 -2.13 10.87 -5.61
CA GLN A 111 -1.48 9.76 -6.29
C GLN A 111 -0.10 9.48 -5.69
N VAL A 112 0.05 8.30 -5.09
CA VAL A 112 1.34 7.85 -4.53
C VAL A 112 2.28 7.46 -5.68
N PRO A 113 3.48 8.04 -5.85
CA PRO A 113 4.40 7.66 -6.93
C PRO A 113 4.63 6.14 -7.00
N LEU A 114 4.83 5.57 -8.19
CA LEU A 114 5.16 4.14 -8.35
C LEU A 114 6.61 3.84 -7.94
N LEU A 115 7.49 4.83 -8.03
CA LEU A 115 8.91 4.72 -7.66
C LEU A 115 9.21 5.37 -6.32
N GLY A 116 10.20 4.81 -5.61
CA GLY A 116 10.71 5.38 -4.35
C GLY A 116 9.83 5.15 -3.13
N ARG A 117 8.79 4.33 -3.22
CA ARG A 117 7.89 4.00 -2.08
C ARG A 117 8.64 3.27 -0.99
N ALA A 118 8.41 3.63 0.25
CA ALA A 118 8.82 2.80 1.37
C ALA A 118 8.00 1.51 1.40
N PHE A 119 8.63 0.37 1.70
CA PHE A 119 7.94 -0.91 1.78
C PHE A 119 7.12 -1.00 3.08
N VAL A 120 5.81 -1.23 2.94
CA VAL A 120 4.90 -1.51 4.06
C VAL A 120 4.06 -2.73 3.67
N HIS A 121 4.32 -3.86 4.36
CA HIS A 121 3.67 -5.12 4.03
C HIS A 121 2.13 -5.01 4.11
N GLY A 122 1.45 -5.59 3.14
CA GLY A 122 -0.01 -5.58 3.07
C GLY A 122 -0.66 -4.28 2.61
N VAL A 123 0.08 -3.16 2.58
CA VAL A 123 -0.43 -1.83 2.24
C VAL A 123 0.30 -1.22 1.05
N GLN A 124 1.62 -1.17 1.10
CA GLN A 124 2.48 -0.58 0.07
C GLN A 124 3.64 -1.53 -0.22
N ASP A 125 3.32 -2.67 -0.79
CA ASP A 125 4.22 -3.79 -1.06
C ASP A 125 4.32 -4.13 -2.55
N CYS A 126 4.93 -5.27 -2.89
CA CYS A 126 5.13 -5.72 -4.26
C CYS A 126 3.81 -5.97 -5.01
N TRP A 127 2.76 -6.42 -4.34
CA TRP A 127 1.43 -6.56 -4.94
C TRP A 127 0.81 -5.18 -5.20
N GLN A 128 0.88 -4.27 -4.23
CA GLN A 128 0.25 -2.96 -4.35
C GLN A 128 0.87 -2.12 -5.46
N VAL A 129 2.20 -2.15 -5.65
CA VAL A 129 2.82 -1.43 -6.78
C VAL A 129 2.34 -1.96 -8.13
N CYS A 130 2.11 -3.28 -8.24
CA CYS A 130 1.53 -3.88 -9.44
C CYS A 130 0.07 -3.43 -9.64
N ALA A 131 -0.75 -3.49 -8.59
CA ALA A 131 -2.16 -3.07 -8.64
C ALA A 131 -2.31 -1.61 -9.05
N ASP A 132 -1.51 -0.72 -8.45
CA ASP A 132 -1.52 0.71 -8.79
C ASP A 132 -1.05 0.97 -10.22
N TRP A 133 -0.07 0.20 -10.71
CA TRP A 133 0.35 0.29 -12.11
C TRP A 133 -0.79 -0.10 -13.06
N TYR A 134 -1.51 -1.20 -12.80
CA TYR A 134 -2.67 -1.64 -13.58
C TYR A 134 -3.78 -0.60 -13.57
N GLN A 135 -4.08 -0.04 -12.42
CA GLN A 135 -5.08 1.00 -12.30
C GLN A 135 -4.71 2.25 -13.12
N ARG A 136 -3.45 2.67 -13.11
CA ARG A 136 -3.00 3.86 -13.85
C ARG A 136 -2.87 3.63 -15.34
N GLU A 137 -2.36 2.48 -15.75
CA GLU A 137 -2.11 2.18 -17.16
C GLU A 137 -3.40 1.80 -17.92
N TRP A 138 -4.32 1.08 -17.22
CA TRP A 138 -5.50 0.51 -17.87
C TRP A 138 -6.82 0.74 -17.15
N GLY A 139 -6.83 1.42 -16.02
CA GLY A 139 -8.04 1.64 -15.21
C GLY A 139 -8.56 0.37 -14.53
N ILE A 140 -7.70 -0.66 -14.38
CA ILE A 140 -8.07 -1.93 -13.77
C ILE A 140 -7.85 -1.85 -12.26
N GLU A 141 -8.90 -2.06 -11.50
CA GLU A 141 -8.88 -2.12 -10.05
C GLU A 141 -8.98 -3.56 -9.57
N PHE A 142 -8.13 -3.92 -8.60
CA PHE A 142 -8.17 -5.22 -7.95
C PHE A 142 -8.80 -5.09 -6.55
N PRO A 143 -9.55 -6.11 -6.12
CA PRO A 143 -10.01 -6.15 -4.74
C PRO A 143 -8.81 -6.21 -3.79
N HIS A 144 -9.00 -5.68 -2.59
CA HIS A 144 -7.99 -5.84 -1.54
C HIS A 144 -7.82 -7.31 -1.19
N PHE A 145 -6.59 -7.80 -1.21
CA PHE A 145 -6.23 -9.14 -0.77
C PHE A 145 -5.47 -9.06 0.54
N GLU A 146 -6.08 -9.57 1.60
CA GLU A 146 -5.39 -9.72 2.87
C GLU A 146 -4.21 -10.69 2.73
N ARG A 147 -3.06 -10.26 3.24
CA ARG A 147 -1.78 -10.97 3.18
C ARG A 147 -1.14 -10.93 4.56
N ALA A 148 -1.22 -12.03 5.32
CA ALA A 148 -0.51 -12.14 6.59
C ALA A 148 1.01 -12.06 6.35
N ASP A 149 1.76 -11.46 7.27
CA ASP A 149 3.22 -11.47 7.16
C ASP A 149 3.76 -12.90 7.25
N GLY A 150 4.82 -13.21 6.50
CA GLY A 150 5.44 -14.53 6.47
C GLY A 150 4.59 -15.65 5.87
N TRP A 151 3.45 -15.37 5.21
CA TRP A 151 2.59 -16.41 4.60
C TRP A 151 3.37 -17.34 3.64
N TRP A 152 4.41 -16.83 3.01
CA TRP A 152 5.24 -17.56 2.03
C TRP A 152 6.24 -18.52 2.65
N GLU A 153 6.44 -18.51 3.96
CA GLU A 153 7.40 -19.37 4.67
C GLU A 153 6.81 -20.74 5.05
N ARG A 154 5.49 -20.81 5.15
CA ARG A 154 4.77 -22.00 5.60
C ARG A 154 4.47 -22.91 4.42
N ALA A 155 5.17 -24.06 4.34
CA ALA A 155 4.98 -25.04 3.28
C ALA A 155 3.57 -25.68 3.25
N ASP A 156 2.89 -25.74 4.39
CA ASP A 156 1.52 -26.20 4.57
C ASP A 156 0.47 -25.09 4.38
N GLY A 157 0.93 -23.84 4.19
CA GLY A 157 0.08 -22.68 3.96
C GLY A 157 -0.31 -22.49 2.50
N PRO A 158 -1.20 -21.53 2.23
CA PRO A 158 -1.63 -21.23 0.86
C PRO A 158 -0.52 -20.54 0.06
N SER A 159 -0.30 -20.96 -1.19
CA SER A 159 0.46 -20.20 -2.16
C SER A 159 -0.42 -19.12 -2.77
N LEU A 160 -0.38 -17.89 -2.22
CA LEU A 160 -1.36 -16.86 -2.58
C LEU A 160 -1.33 -16.52 -4.07
N TYR A 161 -0.15 -16.39 -4.68
CA TYR A 161 -0.05 -16.10 -6.11
C TYR A 161 -0.59 -17.24 -6.97
N GLU A 162 -0.17 -18.49 -6.68
CA GLU A 162 -0.53 -19.65 -7.48
C GLU A 162 -2.01 -20.04 -7.36
N GLN A 163 -2.64 -19.73 -6.24
CA GLN A 163 -4.04 -20.08 -5.99
C GLN A 163 -5.04 -19.00 -6.37
N ARG A 164 -4.60 -17.74 -6.45
CA ARG A 164 -5.52 -16.59 -6.60
C ARG A 164 -5.45 -15.89 -7.95
N PHE A 165 -4.41 -16.15 -8.78
CA PHE A 165 -4.23 -15.39 -10.02
C PHE A 165 -5.40 -15.54 -11.00
N GLU A 166 -5.99 -16.74 -11.13
CA GLU A 166 -7.13 -16.97 -12.03
C GLU A 166 -8.37 -16.20 -11.59
N GLY A 167 -8.67 -16.22 -10.28
CA GLY A 167 -9.76 -15.46 -9.68
C GLY A 167 -9.57 -13.95 -9.76
N ALA A 168 -8.33 -13.49 -9.81
CA ALA A 168 -7.97 -12.09 -10.03
C ALA A 168 -7.97 -11.67 -11.51
N GLY A 169 -8.36 -12.55 -12.43
CA GLY A 169 -8.49 -12.25 -13.85
C GLY A 169 -7.23 -12.52 -14.70
N PHE A 170 -6.23 -13.19 -14.15
CA PHE A 170 -5.00 -13.52 -14.87
C PHE A 170 -5.05 -14.92 -15.51
N ILE A 171 -4.23 -15.09 -16.53
CA ILE A 171 -3.88 -16.38 -17.14
C ILE A 171 -2.37 -16.54 -17.14
N ARG A 172 -1.90 -17.78 -17.06
CA ARG A 172 -0.49 -18.10 -17.22
C ARG A 172 -0.08 -18.07 -18.69
N VAL A 173 1.08 -17.47 -18.98
CA VAL A 173 1.68 -17.41 -20.31
C VAL A 173 3.17 -17.81 -20.24
N ASP A 174 3.76 -18.22 -21.40
CA ASP A 174 5.16 -18.65 -21.44
C ASP A 174 6.13 -17.51 -21.73
N ARG A 175 5.67 -16.47 -22.44
CA ARG A 175 6.53 -15.35 -22.86
C ARG A 175 5.97 -14.04 -22.35
N PRO A 176 6.75 -13.26 -21.59
CA PRO A 176 6.29 -12.00 -21.05
C PRO A 176 6.13 -10.94 -22.15
N GLN A 177 5.11 -10.11 -22.00
CA GLN A 177 4.87 -8.87 -22.73
C GLN A 177 4.76 -7.72 -21.73
N ARG A 178 4.93 -6.47 -22.22
CA ARG A 178 4.72 -5.29 -21.36
C ARG A 178 3.36 -5.38 -20.66
N GLY A 179 3.39 -5.21 -19.34
CA GLY A 179 2.24 -5.28 -18.47
C GLY A 179 1.94 -6.66 -17.90
N ASP A 180 2.64 -7.71 -18.29
CA ASP A 180 2.52 -8.99 -17.60
C ASP A 180 3.10 -8.90 -16.19
N MET A 181 2.47 -9.58 -15.25
CA MET A 181 2.97 -9.71 -13.90
C MET A 181 3.98 -10.86 -13.83
N ILE A 182 5.18 -10.56 -13.38
CA ILE A 182 6.24 -11.54 -13.12
C ILE A 182 6.16 -11.95 -11.66
N VAL A 183 5.90 -13.21 -11.38
CA VAL A 183 5.87 -13.78 -10.03
C VAL A 183 7.15 -14.58 -9.78
N MET A 184 7.78 -14.30 -8.65
CA MET A 184 9.12 -14.78 -8.31
C MET A 184 9.17 -15.37 -6.90
N ALA A 185 10.15 -16.27 -6.67
CA ALA A 185 10.55 -16.70 -5.33
C ALA A 185 11.84 -15.97 -4.94
N VAL A 186 11.78 -15.10 -3.97
CA VAL A 186 12.92 -14.32 -3.45
C VAL A 186 13.29 -14.83 -2.06
N GLY A 187 14.55 -15.24 -1.91
CA GLY A 187 15.03 -15.90 -0.70
C GLY A 187 14.76 -17.43 -0.71
N ARG A 188 14.82 -18.03 0.48
CA ARG A 188 14.48 -19.44 0.69
C ARG A 188 13.04 -19.53 1.19
N THR A 189 12.09 -19.54 0.28
CA THR A 189 10.65 -19.51 0.58
C THR A 189 9.97 -20.77 0.07
N ALA A 190 8.92 -21.22 0.77
CA ALA A 190 8.11 -22.36 0.35
C ALA A 190 7.27 -22.04 -0.90
N HIS A 191 6.81 -20.79 -0.99
CA HIS A 191 5.94 -20.31 -2.07
C HIS A 191 6.53 -19.09 -2.78
N PRO A 192 6.15 -18.81 -4.03
CA PRO A 192 6.45 -17.53 -4.69
C PRO A 192 5.89 -16.37 -3.85
N ASN A 193 6.75 -15.41 -3.53
CA ASN A 193 6.46 -14.36 -2.55
C ASN A 193 6.65 -12.94 -3.07
N HIS A 194 7.01 -12.78 -4.34
CA HIS A 194 7.32 -11.49 -4.91
C HIS A 194 6.72 -11.33 -6.30
N ALA A 195 6.24 -10.12 -6.60
CA ALA A 195 5.69 -9.76 -7.91
C ALA A 195 6.28 -8.45 -8.42
N GLY A 196 6.25 -8.28 -9.75
CA GLY A 196 6.59 -7.05 -10.44
C GLY A 196 5.93 -6.98 -11.81
N ILE A 197 5.91 -5.80 -12.43
CA ILE A 197 5.38 -5.57 -13.77
C ILE A 197 6.52 -5.62 -14.78
N TYR A 198 6.39 -6.48 -15.77
CA TYR A 198 7.31 -6.54 -16.90
C TYR A 198 7.06 -5.36 -17.84
N LEU A 199 8.08 -4.52 -18.02
CA LEU A 199 7.99 -3.30 -18.82
C LEU A 199 8.58 -3.47 -20.23
N ALA A 200 9.10 -4.65 -20.57
CA ALA A 200 9.86 -4.90 -21.80
C ALA A 200 11.02 -3.90 -21.94
N ASP A 201 11.22 -3.33 -23.12
CA ASP A 201 12.29 -2.35 -23.39
C ASP A 201 11.86 -0.89 -23.14
N ASP A 202 10.63 -0.66 -22.65
CA ASP A 202 10.08 0.65 -22.36
C ASP A 202 9.87 0.84 -20.85
N PRO A 203 10.79 1.52 -20.12
CA PRO A 203 10.68 1.75 -18.69
C PRO A 203 9.71 2.87 -18.30
N SER A 204 8.98 3.45 -19.22
CA SER A 204 8.02 4.51 -18.93
C SER A 204 6.92 4.03 -17.97
N LEU A 205 6.54 4.91 -17.04
CA LEU A 205 5.50 4.66 -16.06
C LEU A 205 4.36 5.68 -16.23
N PRO A 206 3.10 5.24 -16.07
CA PRO A 206 1.96 6.14 -16.19
C PRO A 206 1.98 7.22 -15.10
N GLY A 207 1.98 8.49 -15.53
CA GLY A 207 1.94 9.65 -14.63
C GLY A 207 3.25 9.97 -13.91
N GLU A 208 4.39 9.39 -14.34
CA GLU A 208 5.71 9.69 -13.79
C GLU A 208 6.68 10.17 -14.86
N ASP A 209 7.66 10.98 -14.44
CA ASP A 209 8.68 11.48 -15.35
C ASP A 209 9.55 10.35 -15.90
N ALA A 210 9.89 10.44 -17.17
CA ALA A 210 10.75 9.47 -17.82
C ALA A 210 12.14 9.44 -17.18
N GLN A 211 12.61 8.24 -16.84
CA GLN A 211 13.94 8.00 -16.32
C GLN A 211 14.79 7.22 -17.34
N HIS A 212 16.11 7.40 -17.28
CA HIS A 212 17.04 6.68 -18.16
C HIS A 212 17.64 5.47 -17.42
N PHE A 213 17.33 4.25 -17.90
CA PHE A 213 17.77 3.02 -17.26
C PHE A 213 18.76 2.17 -18.09
N GLY A 214 19.20 2.68 -19.24
CA GLY A 214 20.04 1.90 -20.16
C GLY A 214 19.21 0.95 -21.04
N ALA A 215 19.69 -0.27 -21.26
CA ALA A 215 18.99 -1.28 -22.11
C ALA A 215 18.18 -2.24 -21.25
N GLY A 216 16.94 -2.55 -21.69
CA GLY A 216 16.03 -3.51 -21.06
C GLY A 216 16.40 -4.98 -21.33
N PRO A 217 15.49 -5.92 -21.02
CA PRO A 217 14.14 -5.67 -20.53
C PRO A 217 14.07 -5.22 -19.07
N PHE A 218 13.01 -4.50 -18.71
CA PHE A 218 12.85 -3.89 -17.40
C PHE A 218 11.71 -4.50 -16.59
N LEU A 219 11.81 -4.38 -15.25
CA LEU A 219 10.80 -4.79 -14.28
C LEU A 219 10.59 -3.68 -13.25
N LEU A 220 9.36 -3.21 -13.10
CA LEU A 220 8.94 -2.42 -11.95
C LEU A 220 8.64 -3.38 -10.80
N HIS A 221 9.26 -3.19 -9.64
CA HIS A 221 8.98 -4.00 -8.48
C HIS A 221 9.19 -3.25 -7.16
N HIS A 222 8.76 -3.87 -6.05
CA HIS A 222 8.93 -3.33 -4.71
C HIS A 222 9.44 -4.42 -3.78
N LEU A 223 10.76 -4.51 -3.63
CA LEU A 223 11.39 -5.54 -2.82
C LEU A 223 11.26 -5.22 -1.33
N TYR A 224 11.05 -6.26 -0.50
CA TYR A 224 10.96 -6.14 0.96
C TYR A 224 12.14 -5.33 1.53
N GLY A 225 11.82 -4.31 2.34
CA GLY A 225 12.80 -3.43 2.98
C GLY A 225 13.60 -2.51 2.03
N LYS A 226 13.18 -2.39 0.77
CA LYS A 226 13.77 -1.48 -0.21
C LYS A 226 12.71 -0.53 -0.77
N PRO A 227 13.08 0.64 -1.29
CA PRO A 227 12.17 1.43 -2.09
C PRO A 227 11.74 0.70 -3.36
N SER A 228 10.53 1.01 -3.86
CA SER A 228 10.11 0.53 -5.18
C SER A 228 11.01 1.10 -6.28
N GLU A 229 11.36 0.28 -7.26
CA GLU A 229 12.32 0.63 -8.29
C GLU A 229 12.04 -0.07 -9.62
N ILE A 230 12.67 0.43 -10.69
CA ILE A 230 12.80 -0.28 -11.97
C ILE A 230 14.20 -0.90 -12.03
N ILE A 231 14.25 -2.18 -12.36
CA ILE A 231 15.49 -2.93 -12.54
C ILE A 231 15.57 -3.52 -13.94
N VAL A 232 16.78 -3.91 -14.39
CA VAL A 232 16.93 -4.78 -15.56
C VAL A 232 16.50 -6.20 -15.19
N PHE A 233 15.51 -6.74 -15.91
CA PHE A 233 15.00 -8.08 -15.68
C PHE A 233 15.86 -9.12 -16.42
N GLY A 234 16.86 -9.64 -15.73
CA GLY A 234 17.82 -10.59 -16.27
C GLY A 234 18.65 -11.25 -15.18
N GLY A 235 19.58 -12.10 -15.55
CA GLY A 235 20.50 -12.77 -14.63
C GLY A 235 19.79 -13.42 -13.44
N PRO A 236 20.16 -13.11 -12.20
CA PRO A 236 19.58 -13.75 -11.01
C PRO A 236 18.07 -13.61 -10.86
N TRP A 237 17.44 -12.62 -11.52
CA TRP A 237 15.99 -12.44 -11.48
C TRP A 237 15.26 -13.51 -12.30
N LEU A 238 15.85 -13.96 -13.42
CA LEU A 238 15.30 -15.06 -14.22
C LEU A 238 15.32 -16.38 -13.45
N ASP A 239 16.34 -16.63 -12.64
CA ASP A 239 16.43 -17.85 -11.81
C ASP A 239 15.30 -17.89 -10.76
N ARG A 240 14.80 -16.75 -10.34
CA ARG A 240 13.70 -16.60 -9.37
C ARG A 240 12.31 -16.71 -9.99
N LEU A 241 12.20 -16.59 -11.31
CA LEU A 241 10.92 -16.63 -12.03
C LEU A 241 10.16 -17.93 -11.73
N ARG A 242 8.87 -17.81 -11.42
CA ARG A 242 7.95 -18.93 -11.20
C ARG A 242 6.75 -18.88 -12.14
N LEU A 243 6.13 -17.72 -12.30
CA LEU A 243 4.98 -17.53 -13.18
C LEU A 243 5.13 -16.24 -13.99
N VAL A 244 4.64 -16.28 -15.21
CA VAL A 244 4.33 -15.09 -16.00
C VAL A 244 2.81 -15.04 -16.15
N LEU A 245 2.20 -13.99 -15.66
CA LEU A 245 0.75 -13.85 -15.57
C LEU A 245 0.28 -12.66 -16.41
N ARG A 246 -0.62 -12.93 -17.35
CA ARG A 246 -1.25 -11.91 -18.19
C ARG A 246 -2.68 -11.68 -17.75
N TYR A 247 -3.07 -10.42 -17.62
CA TYR A 247 -4.48 -10.10 -17.38
C TYR A 247 -5.30 -10.41 -18.63
N ARG A 248 -6.45 -11.10 -18.48
CA ARG A 248 -7.22 -11.66 -19.61
C ARG A 248 -7.76 -10.62 -20.59
N GLU A 249 -8.08 -9.43 -20.06
CA GLU A 249 -8.74 -8.36 -20.79
C GLU A 249 -7.77 -7.23 -21.22
N LEU A 250 -6.46 -7.53 -21.29
CA LEU A 250 -5.52 -6.53 -21.77
C LEU A 250 -5.92 -6.07 -23.19
N PRO A 251 -5.92 -4.74 -23.44
CA PRO A 251 -6.03 -4.24 -24.80
C PRO A 251 -4.91 -4.85 -25.64
N ASN A 252 -5.26 -5.51 -26.73
CA ASN A 252 -4.25 -5.92 -27.71
C ASN A 252 -3.49 -4.67 -28.17
N ASP A 253 -2.19 -4.75 -28.42
CA ASP A 253 -1.33 -3.62 -28.89
C ASP A 253 -1.92 -2.81 -30.07
N ALA A 254 -2.85 -3.37 -30.83
CA ALA A 254 -3.59 -2.68 -31.87
C ALA A 254 -4.48 -1.51 -31.37
N GLY A 255 -4.83 -1.45 -30.10
CA GLY A 255 -5.65 -0.37 -29.50
C GLY A 255 -4.85 0.88 -29.12
N ARG A 256 -3.54 0.78 -28.91
CA ARG A 256 -2.69 1.92 -28.50
C ARG A 256 -2.41 2.92 -29.61
N GLN A 257 -2.37 2.48 -30.87
CA GLN A 257 -2.09 3.37 -32.02
C GLN A 257 -3.25 4.33 -32.33
N SER A 258 -4.48 4.00 -31.96
CA SER A 258 -5.65 4.85 -32.23
C SER A 258 -5.85 6.02 -31.25
N GLN A 259 -5.26 5.99 -30.07
CA GLN A 259 -5.37 7.09 -29.07
C GLN A 259 -4.30 8.18 -29.25
N ALA A 260 -3.18 7.87 -29.91
CA ALA A 260 -2.12 8.83 -30.21
C ALA A 260 -2.44 9.76 -31.40
N GLU A 261 -3.46 9.44 -32.21
CA GLU A 261 -3.78 10.20 -33.43
C GLU A 261 -4.98 11.17 -33.32
N ASN A 262 -5.51 11.43 -32.11
CA ASN A 262 -6.58 12.41 -31.94
C ASN A 262 -6.26 13.48 -30.88
N PRO A 263 -5.38 14.46 -31.17
CA PRO A 263 -5.20 15.65 -30.34
C PRO A 263 -6.43 16.56 -30.53
N ARG A 264 -7.18 16.75 -29.48
CA ARG A 264 -8.19 17.83 -29.40
C ARG A 264 -7.62 19.03 -28.67
#